data_47a1520334781bee917bb1a63bf739bf
#
_entry.id   47a1520334781bee917bb1a63bf739bf
#
_cell.length_a   1.000
_cell.length_b   1.000
_cell.length_c   1.000
_cell.angle_alpha   90.00
_cell.angle_beta   90.00
_cell.angle_gamma   90.00
#
_symmetry.space_group_name_H-M   'P 1'
#
loop_
_entity.id
_entity.type
_entity.pdbx_description
1 polymer ?
#
loop_
_entity_poly.entity_id
_entity_poly.type
_entity_poly.pdbx_seq_one_letter_code
_entity_poly.pdbx_strand_id
1 'polypeptide(L)'
;MALAIFDLDNTLLAGDSDYLWGVFLAERGIVDRAEYERENERFFEQYKNGELDIHEFLRFSLRVLRENRSNDLLLWREQFIREKIDPIVAAPARDLVERHRAAGDTLLIVTATNAFVTAPIAERFGIPHLIATIPEQIDGRFTGEVTGTPSFQAGKVERLQDWLRENDGDMAGSSFYSDSHNDIPLLERVDHPVAVDPDEQLARYARQRGWPVIYLRDGATG
;
A
#
# COMPACT_ATOMS: atom_id res chain seq x y z
N MET A 1 13.09 -18.58 9.56
CA MET A 1 12.13 -17.46 9.66
C MET A 1 11.68 -17.19 8.24
N ALA A 2 10.39 -17.30 7.99
CA ALA A 2 9.83 -17.01 6.66
C ALA A 2 9.57 -15.51 6.51
N LEU A 3 9.32 -15.06 5.28
CA LEU A 3 8.94 -13.67 5.00
C LEU A 3 7.41 -13.58 4.89
N ALA A 4 6.79 -12.76 5.73
CA ALA A 4 5.39 -12.43 5.65
C ALA A 4 5.22 -11.04 5.03
N ILE A 5 4.74 -11.01 3.80
CA ILE A 5 4.57 -9.80 3.01
C ILE A 5 3.09 -9.42 2.99
N PHE A 6 2.81 -8.14 3.17
CA PHE A 6 1.45 -7.60 3.16
C PHE A 6 1.38 -6.44 2.18
N ASP A 7 0.39 -6.46 1.29
CA ASP A 7 -0.09 -5.23 0.73
C ASP A 7 -0.82 -4.43 1.81
N LEU A 8 -1.00 -3.12 1.61
CA LEU A 8 -1.53 -2.23 2.63
C LEU A 8 -2.98 -1.85 2.37
N ASP A 9 -3.21 -1.14 1.27
CA ASP A 9 -4.49 -0.53 0.95
C ASP A 9 -5.50 -1.60 0.54
N ASN A 10 -6.69 -1.55 1.14
CA ASN A 10 -7.71 -2.58 0.95
C ASN A 10 -7.29 -4.02 1.36
N THR A 11 -6.11 -4.22 1.91
CA THR A 11 -5.60 -5.49 2.45
C THR A 11 -5.49 -5.44 3.98
N LEU A 12 -4.52 -4.71 4.54
CA LEU A 12 -4.41 -4.49 5.99
C LEU A 12 -5.35 -3.35 6.47
N LEU A 13 -5.65 -2.41 5.59
CA LEU A 13 -6.61 -1.33 5.82
C LEU A 13 -7.96 -1.67 5.16
N ALA A 14 -9.05 -1.34 5.83
CA ALA A 14 -10.40 -1.39 5.24
C ALA A 14 -10.67 -0.14 4.37
N GLY A 15 -9.71 0.23 3.49
CA GLY A 15 -9.78 1.38 2.62
C GLY A 15 -8.43 1.69 1.97
N ASP A 16 -8.41 2.71 1.13
CA ASP A 16 -7.24 3.16 0.35
C ASP A 16 -6.64 4.41 1.00
N SER A 17 -5.40 4.30 1.49
CA SER A 17 -4.73 5.39 2.22
C SER A 17 -4.35 6.57 1.30
N ASP A 18 -4.04 6.34 0.03
CA ASP A 18 -3.74 7.43 -0.91
C ASP A 18 -5.00 8.23 -1.27
N TYR A 19 -6.10 7.53 -1.57
CA TYR A 19 -7.40 8.15 -1.80
C TYR A 19 -7.86 8.96 -0.57
N LEU A 20 -7.80 8.37 0.62
CA LEU A 20 -8.22 9.03 1.87
C LEU A 20 -7.34 10.22 2.23
N TRP A 21 -6.05 10.19 1.88
CA TRP A 21 -5.16 11.35 2.02
C TRP A 21 -5.68 12.53 1.21
N GLY A 22 -6.05 12.30 -0.04
CA GLY A 22 -6.64 13.31 -0.89
C GLY A 22 -7.97 13.86 -0.38
N VAL A 23 -8.86 12.98 0.08
CA VAL A 23 -10.13 13.38 0.72
C VAL A 23 -9.87 14.27 1.94
N PHE A 24 -8.94 13.87 2.80
CA PHE A 24 -8.54 14.64 3.98
C PHE A 24 -8.03 16.04 3.62
N LEU A 25 -7.19 16.16 2.60
CA LEU A 25 -6.69 17.44 2.12
C LEU A 25 -7.79 18.33 1.53
N ALA A 26 -8.70 17.74 0.77
CA ALA A 26 -9.84 18.44 0.18
C ALA A 26 -10.85 18.92 1.23
N GLU A 27 -11.14 18.13 2.27
CA GLU A 27 -11.99 18.53 3.39
C GLU A 27 -11.45 19.76 4.15
N ARG A 28 -10.15 19.97 4.13
CA ARG A 28 -9.45 21.11 4.76
C ARG A 28 -9.22 22.29 3.83
N GLY A 29 -9.63 22.17 2.57
CA GLY A 29 -9.40 23.22 1.56
C GLY A 29 -7.93 23.42 1.21
N ILE A 30 -7.09 22.41 1.43
CA ILE A 30 -5.65 22.42 1.07
C ILE A 30 -5.49 22.19 -0.43
N VAL A 31 -6.37 21.38 -1.01
CA VAL A 31 -6.48 21.14 -2.45
C VAL A 31 -7.89 21.46 -2.94
N ASP A 32 -8.05 21.77 -4.23
CA ASP A 32 -9.37 21.95 -4.84
C ASP A 32 -10.13 20.62 -4.85
N ARG A 33 -11.28 20.59 -4.18
CA ARG A 33 -12.09 19.36 -4.03
C ARG A 33 -12.56 18.83 -5.38
N ALA A 34 -13.07 19.68 -6.24
CA ALA A 34 -13.67 19.25 -7.51
C ALA A 34 -12.60 18.73 -8.48
N GLU A 35 -11.43 19.37 -8.50
CA GLU A 35 -10.28 18.87 -9.25
C GLU A 35 -9.85 17.50 -8.73
N TYR A 36 -9.71 17.37 -7.40
CA TYR A 36 -9.19 16.15 -6.77
C TYR A 36 -10.12 14.96 -6.97
N GLU A 37 -11.44 15.15 -6.78
CA GLU A 37 -12.45 14.11 -6.98
C GLU A 37 -12.46 13.63 -8.44
N ARG A 38 -12.41 14.54 -9.41
CA ARG A 38 -12.37 14.19 -10.85
C ARG A 38 -11.11 13.40 -11.22
N GLU A 39 -9.94 13.85 -10.76
CA GLU A 39 -8.69 13.16 -11.09
C GLU A 39 -8.59 11.80 -10.40
N ASN A 40 -9.02 11.69 -9.13
CA ASN A 40 -9.08 10.41 -8.43
C ASN A 40 -10.00 9.41 -9.11
N GLU A 41 -11.20 9.83 -9.57
CA GLU A 41 -12.11 8.97 -10.31
C GLU A 41 -11.46 8.47 -11.61
N ARG A 42 -10.80 9.36 -12.35
CA ARG A 42 -10.06 9.01 -13.58
C ARG A 42 -8.97 7.97 -13.32
N PHE A 43 -8.13 8.19 -12.33
CA PHE A 43 -7.04 7.27 -11.99
C PHE A 43 -7.56 5.95 -11.43
N PHE A 44 -8.64 5.97 -10.65
CA PHE A 44 -9.27 4.76 -10.13
C PHE A 44 -9.81 3.87 -11.26
N GLU A 45 -10.47 4.44 -12.28
CA GLU A 45 -10.92 3.67 -13.44
C GLU A 45 -9.73 3.08 -14.22
N GLN A 46 -8.65 3.84 -14.43
CA GLN A 46 -7.43 3.32 -15.06
C GLN A 46 -6.81 2.18 -14.24
N TYR A 47 -6.77 2.31 -12.90
CA TYR A 47 -6.26 1.27 -12.00
C TYR A 47 -7.07 -0.03 -12.13
N LYS A 48 -8.38 0.05 -12.11
CA LYS A 48 -9.28 -1.10 -12.25
C LYS A 48 -9.12 -1.82 -13.59
N ASN A 49 -8.83 -1.06 -14.65
CA ASN A 49 -8.61 -1.61 -15.99
C ASN A 49 -7.17 -2.10 -16.21
N GLY A 50 -6.26 -1.89 -15.26
CA GLY A 50 -4.84 -2.20 -15.42
C GLY A 50 -4.09 -1.25 -16.36
N GLU A 51 -4.67 -0.08 -16.65
CA GLU A 51 -4.17 0.91 -17.62
C GLU A 51 -3.52 2.14 -16.94
N LEU A 52 -3.35 2.12 -15.62
CA LEU A 52 -2.83 3.25 -14.86
C LEU A 52 -1.40 3.60 -15.27
N ASP A 53 -1.20 4.83 -15.78
CA ASP A 53 0.14 5.42 -15.87
C ASP A 53 0.58 5.85 -14.46
N ILE A 54 1.40 5.01 -13.84
CA ILE A 54 1.87 5.24 -12.46
C ILE A 54 2.64 6.54 -12.33
N HIS A 55 3.37 6.98 -13.33
CA HIS A 55 4.15 8.23 -13.26
C HIS A 55 3.23 9.46 -13.35
N GLU A 56 2.19 9.40 -14.18
CA GLU A 56 1.18 10.46 -14.22
C GLU A 56 0.45 10.58 -12.88
N PHE A 57 0.01 9.45 -12.34
CA PHE A 57 -0.64 9.39 -11.02
C PHE A 57 0.26 9.95 -9.92
N LEU A 58 1.53 9.55 -9.87
CA LEU A 58 2.47 10.00 -8.83
C LEU A 58 2.76 11.50 -8.93
N ARG A 59 2.88 12.07 -10.13
CA ARG A 59 3.01 13.54 -10.27
C ARG A 59 1.79 14.28 -9.74
N PHE A 60 0.60 13.72 -9.89
CA PHE A 60 -0.63 14.28 -9.32
C PHE A 60 -0.65 14.14 -7.79
N SER A 61 -0.46 12.93 -7.25
CA SER A 61 -0.58 12.68 -5.81
C SER A 61 0.53 13.35 -4.99
N LEU A 62 1.76 13.45 -5.53
CA LEU A 62 2.89 14.07 -4.85
C LEU A 62 2.94 15.60 -5.02
N ARG A 63 2.06 16.20 -5.82
CA ARG A 63 2.01 17.67 -6.01
C ARG A 63 1.86 18.40 -4.69
N VAL A 64 1.02 17.91 -3.78
CA VAL A 64 0.81 18.51 -2.47
C VAL A 64 2.08 18.51 -1.61
N LEU A 65 2.92 17.48 -1.72
CA LEU A 65 4.18 17.41 -0.99
C LEU A 65 5.16 18.48 -1.49
N ARG A 66 5.22 18.69 -2.81
CA ARG A 66 6.07 19.73 -3.42
C ARG A 66 5.65 21.15 -3.07
N GLU A 67 4.34 21.41 -3.02
CA GLU A 67 3.77 22.76 -2.91
C GLU A 67 3.69 23.27 -1.46
N ASN A 68 3.92 22.39 -0.48
CA ASN A 68 3.75 22.76 0.93
C ASN A 68 5.02 22.58 1.76
N ARG A 69 5.07 23.25 2.91
CA ARG A 69 6.21 23.17 3.83
C ARG A 69 6.21 21.84 4.58
N SER A 70 7.38 21.28 4.81
CA SER A 70 7.54 20.00 5.50
C SER A 70 6.85 19.96 6.87
N ASN A 71 6.88 21.04 7.65
CA ASN A 71 6.23 21.11 8.97
C ASN A 71 4.70 21.02 8.86
N ASP A 72 4.09 21.68 7.86
CA ASP A 72 2.65 21.63 7.64
C ASP A 72 2.23 20.22 7.19
N LEU A 73 3.00 19.64 6.26
CA LEU A 73 2.80 18.27 5.79
C LEU A 73 2.85 17.24 6.93
N LEU A 74 3.82 17.35 7.83
CA LEU A 74 3.93 16.45 8.99
C LEU A 74 2.75 16.60 9.95
N LEU A 75 2.32 17.84 10.22
CA LEU A 75 1.15 18.11 11.05
C LEU A 75 -0.14 17.51 10.44
N TRP A 76 -0.35 17.73 9.13
CA TRP A 76 -1.51 17.18 8.42
C TRP A 76 -1.48 15.66 8.40
N ARG A 77 -0.31 15.05 8.16
CA ARG A 77 -0.14 13.61 8.19
C ARG A 77 -0.49 12.99 9.54
N GLU A 78 -0.06 13.62 10.65
CA GLU A 78 -0.42 13.15 11.99
C GLU A 78 -1.95 13.19 12.22
N GLN A 79 -2.60 14.29 11.80
CA GLN A 79 -4.06 14.40 11.87
C GLN A 79 -4.75 13.36 10.98
N PHE A 80 -4.26 13.18 9.76
CA PHE A 80 -4.76 12.19 8.81
C PHE A 80 -4.73 10.77 9.38
N ILE A 81 -3.59 10.36 9.93
CA ILE A 81 -3.46 9.03 10.55
C ILE A 81 -4.54 8.81 11.61
N ARG A 82 -4.71 9.76 12.51
CA ARG A 82 -5.69 9.67 13.60
C ARG A 82 -7.14 9.68 13.11
N GLU A 83 -7.45 10.51 12.13
CA GLU A 83 -8.83 10.75 11.71
C GLU A 83 -9.32 9.81 10.61
N LYS A 84 -8.45 9.38 9.72
CA LYS A 84 -8.82 8.58 8.55
C LYS A 84 -8.25 7.16 8.58
N ILE A 85 -7.06 6.95 9.13
CA ILE A 85 -6.41 5.63 9.11
C ILE A 85 -6.77 4.80 10.34
N ASP A 86 -6.60 5.35 11.56
CA ASP A 86 -6.88 4.59 12.79
C ASP A 86 -8.28 3.94 12.78
N PRO A 87 -9.36 4.58 12.26
CA PRO A 87 -10.70 3.98 12.21
C PRO A 87 -10.85 2.80 11.24
N ILE A 88 -9.98 2.68 10.24
CA ILE A 88 -10.05 1.62 9.20
C ILE A 88 -9.03 0.49 9.41
N VAL A 89 -8.30 0.51 10.51
CA VAL A 89 -7.43 -0.60 10.93
C VAL A 89 -8.27 -1.66 11.63
N ALA A 90 -8.66 -2.70 10.89
CA ALA A 90 -9.52 -3.75 11.41
C ALA A 90 -8.78 -4.71 12.37
N ALA A 91 -9.49 -5.23 13.38
CA ALA A 91 -8.93 -6.22 14.31
C ALA A 91 -8.42 -7.49 13.59
N PRO A 92 -9.14 -8.09 12.60
CA PRO A 92 -8.65 -9.26 11.90
C PRO A 92 -7.32 -9.04 11.15
N ALA A 93 -7.07 -7.84 10.63
CA ALA A 93 -5.79 -7.50 10.00
C ALA A 93 -4.66 -7.46 11.04
N ARG A 94 -4.90 -6.88 12.23
CA ARG A 94 -3.93 -6.93 13.34
C ARG A 94 -3.64 -8.37 13.77
N ASP A 95 -4.68 -9.20 13.91
CA ASP A 95 -4.53 -10.61 14.30
C ASP A 95 -3.72 -11.40 13.26
N LEU A 96 -3.88 -11.10 11.97
CA LEU A 96 -3.06 -11.69 10.90
C LEU A 96 -1.59 -11.35 11.07
N VAL A 97 -1.26 -10.07 11.27
CA VAL A 97 0.11 -9.60 11.49
C VAL A 97 0.72 -10.23 12.75
N GLU A 98 -0.06 -10.30 13.86
CA GLU A 98 0.40 -10.88 15.11
C GLU A 98 0.66 -12.39 15.01
N ARG A 99 -0.10 -13.15 14.23
CA ARG A 99 0.18 -14.57 13.98
C ARG A 99 1.56 -14.79 13.37
N HIS A 100 1.92 -14.00 12.35
CA HIS A 100 3.23 -14.07 11.72
C HIS A 100 4.34 -13.60 12.67
N ARG A 101 4.09 -12.53 13.44
CA ARG A 101 5.02 -12.07 14.48
C ARG A 101 5.31 -13.16 15.51
N ALA A 102 4.26 -13.82 16.01
CA ALA A 102 4.39 -14.90 17.00
C ALA A 102 5.10 -16.15 16.42
N ALA A 103 4.97 -16.38 15.12
CA ALA A 103 5.72 -17.42 14.40
C ALA A 103 7.21 -17.08 14.19
N GLY A 104 7.60 -15.83 14.46
CA GLY A 104 8.97 -15.35 14.27
C GLY A 104 9.28 -14.99 12.82
N ASP A 105 8.27 -14.74 11.99
CA ASP A 105 8.47 -14.35 10.60
C ASP A 105 8.95 -12.90 10.47
N THR A 106 9.71 -12.62 9.43
CA THR A 106 10.08 -11.25 9.05
C THR A 106 8.87 -10.56 8.40
N LEU A 107 8.41 -9.48 9.01
CA LEU A 107 7.20 -8.75 8.55
C LEU A 107 7.57 -7.61 7.62
N LEU A 108 6.93 -7.54 6.46
CA LEU A 108 7.21 -6.54 5.43
C LEU A 108 5.89 -6.04 4.80
N ILE A 109 5.71 -4.73 4.71
CA ILE A 109 4.70 -4.13 3.85
C ILE A 109 5.28 -3.83 2.47
N VAL A 110 4.55 -4.17 1.40
CA VAL A 110 4.87 -3.79 0.02
C VAL A 110 3.65 -3.11 -0.59
N THR A 111 3.69 -1.79 -0.75
CA THR A 111 2.57 -0.99 -1.22
C THR A 111 2.95 -0.04 -2.36
N ALA A 112 1.99 0.28 -3.24
CA ALA A 112 2.17 1.28 -4.29
C ALA A 112 2.14 2.71 -3.74
N THR A 113 1.40 2.93 -2.66
CA THR A 113 1.26 4.24 -2.01
C THR A 113 2.60 4.76 -1.49
N ASN A 114 2.78 6.06 -1.54
CA ASN A 114 4.04 6.70 -1.22
C ASN A 114 4.44 6.59 0.27
N ALA A 115 5.76 6.54 0.53
CA ALA A 115 6.32 6.34 1.86
C ALA A 115 5.99 7.47 2.85
N PHE A 116 5.72 8.69 2.37
CA PHE A 116 5.33 9.79 3.25
C PHE A 116 4.03 9.47 3.99
N VAL A 117 3.06 8.88 3.30
CA VAL A 117 1.77 8.47 3.87
C VAL A 117 1.89 7.17 4.64
N THR A 118 2.60 6.18 4.09
CA THR A 118 2.53 4.78 4.57
C THR A 118 3.49 4.44 5.69
N ALA A 119 4.60 5.18 5.86
CA ALA A 119 5.56 4.88 6.93
C ALA A 119 4.92 4.92 8.35
N PRO A 120 4.15 5.96 8.75
CA PRO A 120 3.50 5.95 10.05
C PRO A 120 2.39 4.89 10.16
N ILE A 121 1.84 4.40 9.04
CA ILE A 121 0.87 3.30 9.06
C ILE A 121 1.59 1.97 9.36
N ALA A 122 2.74 1.72 8.74
CA ALA A 122 3.57 0.55 9.07
C ALA A 122 3.94 0.52 10.56
N GLU A 123 4.29 1.68 11.14
CA GLU A 123 4.53 1.84 12.58
C GLU A 123 3.31 1.46 13.43
N ARG A 124 2.09 1.79 13.00
CA ARG A 124 0.83 1.42 13.69
C ARG A 124 0.58 -0.09 13.75
N PHE A 125 1.07 -0.83 12.75
CA PHE A 125 1.06 -2.30 12.74
C PHE A 125 2.30 -2.89 13.43
N GLY A 126 3.29 -2.08 13.82
CA GLY A 126 4.57 -2.54 14.34
C GLY A 126 5.36 -3.36 13.31
N ILE A 127 5.15 -3.13 12.02
CA ILE A 127 5.86 -3.81 10.94
C ILE A 127 7.14 -3.01 10.62
N PRO A 128 8.33 -3.59 10.81
CA PRO A 128 9.59 -2.83 10.75
C PRO A 128 10.07 -2.54 9.33
N HIS A 129 9.59 -3.32 8.33
CA HIS A 129 10.06 -3.19 6.97
C HIS A 129 8.92 -2.69 6.06
N LEU A 130 9.26 -1.73 5.21
CA LEU A 130 8.34 -1.09 4.27
C LEU A 130 9.01 -0.89 2.91
N ILE A 131 8.40 -1.45 1.87
CA ILE A 131 8.67 -1.14 0.48
C ILE A 131 7.48 -0.33 -0.04
N ALA A 132 7.69 0.97 -0.24
CA ALA A 132 6.70 1.93 -0.73
C ALA A 132 7.31 2.78 -1.84
N THR A 133 6.51 3.45 -2.65
CA THR A 133 7.04 4.45 -3.59
C THR A 133 7.70 5.58 -2.81
N ILE A 134 8.94 5.94 -3.15
CA ILE A 134 9.73 6.93 -2.41
C ILE A 134 9.58 8.31 -3.06
N PRO A 135 8.91 9.29 -2.42
CA PRO A 135 8.92 10.66 -2.89
C PRO A 135 10.34 11.23 -2.84
N GLU A 136 10.77 11.82 -3.96
CA GLU A 136 12.09 12.44 -4.03
C GLU A 136 12.19 13.68 -3.15
N GLN A 137 13.33 13.81 -2.46
CA GLN A 137 13.66 15.00 -1.67
C GLN A 137 15.03 15.54 -2.06
N ILE A 138 15.10 16.85 -2.25
CA ILE A 138 16.35 17.60 -2.45
C ILE A 138 16.40 18.70 -1.38
N ASP A 139 17.49 18.75 -0.62
CA ASP A 139 17.69 19.72 0.48
C ASP A 139 16.51 19.77 1.47
N GLY A 140 15.93 18.59 1.78
CA GLY A 140 14.82 18.44 2.72
C GLY A 140 13.45 18.90 2.20
N ARG A 141 13.32 19.15 0.89
CA ARG A 141 12.07 19.51 0.22
C ARG A 141 11.68 18.45 -0.79
N PHE A 142 10.40 18.12 -0.82
CA PHE A 142 9.86 17.23 -1.84
C PHE A 142 9.85 17.94 -3.20
N THR A 143 10.30 17.22 -4.24
CA THR A 143 10.32 17.72 -5.62
C THR A 143 9.01 17.52 -6.36
N GLY A 144 8.18 16.56 -5.91
CA GLY A 144 7.00 16.06 -6.60
C GLY A 144 7.29 14.88 -7.52
N GLU A 145 8.56 14.48 -7.62
CA GLU A 145 9.00 13.29 -8.36
C GLU A 145 9.27 12.12 -7.39
N VAL A 146 9.68 10.98 -7.94
CA VAL A 146 10.00 9.77 -7.17
C VAL A 146 11.45 9.38 -7.31
N THR A 147 12.00 8.75 -6.28
CA THR A 147 13.33 8.14 -6.31
C THR A 147 13.22 6.67 -6.66
N GLY A 148 13.91 6.23 -7.69
CA GLY A 148 13.96 4.83 -8.12
C GLY A 148 12.65 4.34 -8.73
N THR A 149 12.46 3.02 -8.77
CA THR A 149 11.29 2.36 -9.36
C THR A 149 10.07 2.50 -8.44
N PRO A 150 8.91 3.00 -8.94
CA PRO A 150 7.66 2.95 -8.19
C PRO A 150 7.27 1.53 -7.78
N SER A 151 6.76 1.36 -6.55
CA SER A 151 6.34 0.05 -6.01
C SER A 151 4.95 -0.34 -6.54
N PHE A 152 4.81 -0.50 -7.85
CA PHE A 152 3.55 -0.83 -8.52
C PHE A 152 3.75 -1.98 -9.53
N GLN A 153 2.83 -2.94 -9.56
CA GLN A 153 2.87 -4.13 -10.42
C GLN A 153 4.26 -4.82 -10.41
N ALA A 154 4.94 -4.91 -11.57
CA ALA A 154 6.28 -5.48 -11.68
C ALA A 154 7.32 -4.75 -10.80
N GLY A 155 7.13 -3.47 -10.52
CA GLY A 155 7.98 -2.69 -9.63
C GLY A 155 7.96 -3.20 -8.18
N LYS A 156 6.85 -3.77 -7.69
CA LYS A 156 6.83 -4.45 -6.38
C LYS A 156 7.82 -5.62 -6.35
N VAL A 157 7.86 -6.42 -7.43
CA VAL A 157 8.78 -7.57 -7.54
C VAL A 157 10.23 -7.11 -7.58
N GLU A 158 10.55 -6.11 -8.42
CA GLU A 158 11.90 -5.56 -8.55
C GLU A 158 12.40 -5.04 -7.19
N ARG A 159 11.62 -4.21 -6.54
CA ARG A 159 11.99 -3.63 -5.24
C ARG A 159 12.08 -4.65 -4.11
N LEU A 160 11.25 -5.69 -4.13
CA LEU A 160 11.38 -6.80 -3.19
C LEU A 160 12.69 -7.57 -3.41
N GLN A 161 13.09 -7.80 -4.67
CA GLN A 161 14.37 -8.44 -4.98
C GLN A 161 15.56 -7.60 -4.51
N ASP A 162 15.49 -6.27 -4.66
CA ASP A 162 16.51 -5.37 -4.13
C ASP A 162 16.60 -5.46 -2.62
N TRP A 163 15.45 -5.38 -1.94
CA TRP A 163 15.38 -5.50 -0.48
C TRP A 163 15.92 -6.85 0.03
N LEU A 164 15.60 -7.96 -0.65
CA LEU A 164 16.12 -9.28 -0.30
C LEU A 164 17.66 -9.34 -0.40
N ARG A 165 18.24 -8.73 -1.45
CA ARG A 165 19.72 -8.66 -1.59
C ARG A 165 20.38 -7.83 -0.49
N GLU A 166 19.75 -6.73 -0.09
CA GLU A 166 20.26 -5.82 0.94
C GLU A 166 20.14 -6.40 2.36
N ASN A 167 19.21 -7.34 2.57
CA ASN A 167 18.93 -7.93 3.88
C ASN A 167 19.33 -9.42 3.98
N ASP A 168 20.10 -9.95 3.00
CA ASP A 168 20.49 -11.37 2.96
C ASP A 168 19.28 -12.33 3.10
N GLY A 169 18.11 -11.90 2.58
CA GLY A 169 16.85 -12.63 2.66
C GLY A 169 16.61 -13.56 1.46
N ASP A 170 15.69 -14.49 1.63
CA ASP A 170 15.17 -15.33 0.55
C ASP A 170 13.64 -15.43 0.58
N MET A 171 13.07 -16.09 -0.42
CA MET A 171 11.62 -16.26 -0.55
C MET A 171 11.09 -17.60 -0.03
N ALA A 172 11.96 -18.44 0.52
CA ALA A 172 11.56 -19.77 0.99
C ALA A 172 10.55 -19.68 2.14
N GLY A 173 9.40 -20.32 1.98
CA GLY A 173 8.28 -20.29 2.93
C GLY A 173 7.54 -18.94 2.99
N SER A 174 7.82 -18.01 2.07
CA SER A 174 7.21 -16.68 2.08
C SER A 174 5.71 -16.72 1.83
N SER A 175 5.00 -15.81 2.50
CA SER A 175 3.57 -15.54 2.27
C SER A 175 3.38 -14.12 1.73
N PHE A 176 2.43 -13.93 0.83
CA PHE A 176 2.00 -12.59 0.40
C PHE A 176 0.48 -12.48 0.41
N TYR A 177 -0.01 -11.41 1.01
CA TYR A 177 -1.41 -11.08 1.20
C TYR A 177 -1.76 -9.84 0.38
N SER A 178 -2.74 -9.92 -0.53
CA SER A 178 -3.17 -8.79 -1.36
C SER A 178 -4.63 -8.91 -1.81
N ASP A 179 -5.28 -7.77 -2.02
CA ASP A 179 -6.64 -7.65 -2.55
C ASP A 179 -6.69 -7.44 -4.08
N SER A 180 -5.56 -7.08 -4.71
CA SER A 180 -5.53 -6.54 -6.08
C SER A 180 -4.97 -7.49 -7.11
N HIS A 181 -5.62 -7.57 -8.28
CA HIS A 181 -5.08 -8.26 -9.45
C HIS A 181 -3.75 -7.66 -9.94
N ASN A 182 -3.46 -6.39 -9.64
CA ASN A 182 -2.18 -5.75 -9.97
C ASN A 182 -1.00 -6.39 -9.22
N ASP A 183 -1.25 -7.16 -8.17
CA ASP A 183 -0.26 -7.86 -7.37
C ASP A 183 -0.03 -9.32 -7.78
N ILE A 184 -0.75 -9.82 -8.79
CA ILE A 184 -0.54 -11.17 -9.34
C ILE A 184 0.94 -11.44 -9.65
N PRO A 185 1.73 -10.51 -10.25
CA PRO A 185 3.14 -10.75 -10.49
C PRO A 185 3.97 -11.07 -9.24
N LEU A 186 3.60 -10.53 -8.07
CA LEU A 186 4.25 -10.83 -6.81
C LEU A 186 3.64 -12.06 -6.11
N LEU A 187 2.31 -12.22 -6.16
CA LEU A 187 1.62 -13.40 -5.65
C LEU A 187 2.13 -14.71 -6.28
N GLU A 188 2.52 -14.67 -7.55
CA GLU A 188 3.12 -15.83 -8.24
C GLU A 188 4.56 -16.15 -7.82
N ARG A 189 5.21 -15.30 -7.02
CA ARG A 189 6.62 -15.45 -6.61
C ARG A 189 6.78 -15.99 -5.20
N VAL A 190 5.73 -16.01 -4.40
CA VAL A 190 5.74 -16.52 -3.03
C VAL A 190 5.30 -17.97 -2.96
N ASP A 191 5.70 -18.66 -1.90
CA ASP A 191 5.27 -20.05 -1.66
C ASP A 191 3.81 -20.14 -1.21
N HIS A 192 3.33 -19.10 -0.49
CA HIS A 192 1.98 -19.06 0.09
C HIS A 192 1.24 -17.76 -0.32
N PRO A 193 0.74 -17.69 -1.58
CA PRO A 193 -0.10 -16.58 -2.01
C PRO A 193 -1.49 -16.64 -1.36
N VAL A 194 -1.99 -15.50 -0.86
CA VAL A 194 -3.30 -15.39 -0.22
C VAL A 194 -4.03 -14.16 -0.77
N ALA A 195 -5.21 -14.37 -1.34
CA ALA A 195 -6.08 -13.28 -1.76
C ALA A 195 -6.92 -12.79 -0.57
N VAL A 196 -6.89 -11.50 -0.27
CA VAL A 196 -7.58 -10.86 0.86
C VAL A 196 -8.65 -9.94 0.33
N ASP A 197 -9.93 -10.18 0.66
CA ASP A 197 -11.04 -9.34 0.17
C ASP A 197 -10.89 -8.96 -1.33
N PRO A 198 -10.57 -9.92 -2.22
CA PRO A 198 -10.01 -9.65 -3.53
C PRO A 198 -10.99 -8.98 -4.50
N ASP A 199 -10.44 -8.17 -5.41
CA ASP A 199 -11.18 -7.71 -6.58
C ASP A 199 -11.63 -8.92 -7.45
N GLU A 200 -12.57 -8.66 -8.39
CA GLU A 200 -13.14 -9.74 -9.20
C GLU A 200 -12.10 -10.48 -10.05
N GLN A 201 -11.05 -9.79 -10.50
CA GLN A 201 -10.02 -10.38 -11.36
C GLN A 201 -9.11 -11.28 -10.51
N LEU A 202 -8.64 -10.80 -9.35
CA LEU A 202 -7.86 -11.62 -8.42
C LEU A 202 -8.68 -12.79 -7.87
N ALA A 203 -9.96 -12.59 -7.53
CA ALA A 203 -10.83 -13.67 -7.05
C ALA A 203 -11.00 -14.79 -8.08
N ARG A 204 -11.11 -14.45 -9.37
CA ARG A 204 -11.15 -15.45 -10.45
C ARG A 204 -9.82 -16.16 -10.59
N TYR A 205 -8.71 -15.40 -10.55
CA TYR A 205 -7.37 -15.93 -10.69
C TYR A 205 -7.02 -16.88 -9.52
N ALA A 206 -7.28 -16.46 -8.29
CA ALA A 206 -7.06 -17.26 -7.08
C ALA A 206 -7.81 -18.59 -7.14
N ARG A 207 -9.09 -18.59 -7.55
CA ARG A 207 -9.88 -19.82 -7.74
C ARG A 207 -9.25 -20.76 -8.78
N GLN A 208 -8.77 -20.23 -9.91
CA GLN A 208 -8.13 -21.03 -10.96
C GLN A 208 -6.82 -21.68 -10.50
N ARG A 209 -6.08 -20.98 -9.62
CA ARG A 209 -4.79 -21.42 -9.07
C ARG A 209 -4.93 -22.22 -7.78
N GLY A 210 -6.13 -22.31 -7.18
CA GLY A 210 -6.36 -22.93 -5.88
C GLY A 210 -5.75 -22.15 -4.72
N TRP A 211 -5.57 -20.82 -4.88
CA TRP A 211 -5.06 -19.98 -3.82
C TRP A 211 -6.13 -19.73 -2.74
N PRO A 212 -5.75 -19.68 -1.46
CA PRO A 212 -6.65 -19.29 -0.39
C PRO A 212 -7.24 -17.89 -0.60
N VAL A 213 -8.52 -17.74 -0.25
CA VAL A 213 -9.20 -16.44 -0.16
C VAL A 213 -9.64 -16.24 1.27
N ILE A 214 -9.31 -15.11 1.86
CA ILE A 214 -9.73 -14.73 3.22
C ILE A 214 -10.39 -13.35 3.20
N TYR A 215 -11.16 -13.05 4.25
CA TYR A 215 -11.88 -11.78 4.41
C TYR A 215 -11.50 -11.17 5.75
N LEU A 216 -11.00 -9.93 5.73
CA LEU A 216 -10.54 -9.19 6.91
C LEU A 216 -11.39 -7.94 7.21
N ARG A 217 -12.13 -7.43 6.20
CA ARG A 217 -12.89 -6.17 6.32
C ARG A 217 -14.22 -6.34 7.02
N ASP A 218 -14.92 -7.42 6.73
CA ASP A 218 -16.18 -7.72 7.36
C ASP A 218 -16.03 -8.99 8.20
N GLY A 219 -16.57 -8.98 9.42
CA GLY A 219 -16.73 -10.19 10.22
C GLY A 219 -17.71 -11.20 9.58
N ALA A 220 -17.72 -11.31 8.26
CA ALA A 220 -18.49 -12.27 7.51
C ALA A 220 -17.80 -13.63 7.64
N THR A 221 -18.20 -14.35 8.68
CA THR A 221 -18.09 -15.80 8.72
C THR A 221 -18.74 -16.37 7.46
N GLY A 222 -17.92 -16.89 6.54
CA GLY A 222 -18.39 -17.80 5.50
C GLY A 222 -18.80 -19.14 6.11
#